data_053b8faa9c34f0be2fba0a54b48e24ad
#
_entry.id   053b8faa9c34f0be2fba0a54b48e24ad
#
_cell.length_a   1.000
_cell.length_b   1.000
_cell.length_c   1.000
_cell.angle_alpha   90.00
_cell.angle_beta   90.00
_cell.angle_gamma   90.00
#
_symmetry.space_group_name_H-M   'P 1'
#
loop_
_entity.id
_entity.type
_entity.pdbx_description
1 polymer ?
#
loop_
_entity_poly.entity_id
_entity_poly.type
_entity_poly.pdbx_seq_one_letter_code
_entity_poly.pdbx_strand_id
1 'polypeptide(L)'
;MTSSASSTDVILPMQEPYMTQIVDGRKNYEFRKYRLKPSIKRVWFYRTAPHSSISHICEIAPAQTRNPGDTPLEETGLGNKEFNTRHQDWTSYDFAYKILSVYVIEKPLLLKDLRGKYGMKSAPRGFVYLPKAIFEQISWHKQKKIWQVG
;
A
#
# COMPACT_ATOMS: atom_id res chain seq x y z
N MET A 1 -18.65 -11.37 -18.74
CA MET A 1 -18.60 -11.40 -17.27
C MET A 1 -17.83 -10.21 -16.75
N THR A 2 -18.45 -9.44 -15.87
CA THR A 2 -17.77 -8.29 -15.28
C THR A 2 -16.83 -8.74 -14.16
N SER A 3 -15.64 -8.14 -14.11
CA SER A 3 -14.72 -8.38 -13.02
C SER A 3 -15.31 -7.87 -11.72
N SER A 4 -15.18 -8.63 -10.64
CA SER A 4 -15.59 -8.21 -9.31
C SER A 4 -14.50 -7.44 -8.57
N ALA A 5 -13.36 -7.25 -9.20
CA ALA A 5 -12.19 -6.58 -8.59
C ALA A 5 -11.73 -5.39 -9.41
N SER A 6 -11.15 -4.42 -8.73
CA SER A 6 -10.54 -3.24 -9.36
C SER A 6 -9.30 -3.67 -10.14
N SER A 7 -9.02 -2.97 -11.27
CA SER A 7 -7.79 -3.16 -12.04
C SER A 7 -6.69 -2.17 -11.67
N THR A 8 -6.98 -1.21 -10.81
CA THR A 8 -6.05 -0.12 -10.45
C THR A 8 -5.71 -0.05 -8.97
N ASP A 9 -6.42 -0.79 -8.13
CA ASP A 9 -6.28 -0.70 -6.69
C ASP A 9 -6.11 -2.09 -6.07
N VAL A 10 -5.22 -2.17 -5.09
CA VAL A 10 -4.99 -3.41 -4.34
C VAL A 10 -5.05 -3.14 -2.85
N ILE A 11 -5.30 -4.20 -2.08
CA ILE A 11 -5.18 -4.19 -0.63
C ILE A 11 -3.85 -4.83 -0.28
N LEU A 12 -3.07 -4.19 0.59
CA LEU A 12 -1.85 -4.76 1.15
C LEU A 12 -1.93 -4.77 2.66
N PRO A 13 -1.51 -5.87 3.31
CA PRO A 13 -1.39 -5.87 4.77
C PRO A 13 -0.22 -5.00 5.21
N MET A 14 -0.38 -4.34 6.35
CA MET A 14 0.63 -3.45 6.91
C MET A 14 0.68 -3.55 8.42
N GLN A 15 1.86 -3.79 8.95
CA GLN A 15 2.11 -3.82 10.39
C GLN A 15 2.51 -2.45 10.89
N GLU A 16 2.27 -2.22 12.18
CA GLU A 16 2.92 -1.10 12.86
C GLU A 16 4.36 -1.48 13.21
N PRO A 17 5.30 -0.53 13.25
CA PRO A 17 5.09 0.92 13.17
C PRO A 17 5.09 1.49 11.74
N TYR A 18 5.11 0.63 10.72
CA TYR A 18 5.31 1.07 9.34
C TYR A 18 4.16 1.95 8.82
N MET A 19 2.92 1.63 9.20
CA MET A 19 1.79 2.48 8.77
C MET A 19 1.91 3.89 9.35
N THR A 20 2.24 4.00 10.63
CA THR A 20 2.44 5.29 11.28
C THR A 20 3.59 6.06 10.64
N GLN A 21 4.68 5.38 10.28
CA GLN A 21 5.81 6.02 9.61
C GLN A 21 5.44 6.59 8.24
N ILE A 22 4.57 5.89 7.51
CA ILE A 22 4.05 6.39 6.24
C ILE A 22 3.17 7.62 6.46
N VAL A 23 2.27 7.54 7.43
CA VAL A 23 1.37 8.65 7.76
C VAL A 23 2.15 9.89 8.17
N ASP A 24 3.22 9.72 8.94
CA ASP A 24 4.08 10.82 9.40
C ASP A 24 4.99 11.38 8.30
N GLY A 25 5.08 10.70 7.17
CA GLY A 25 6.00 11.10 6.09
C GLY A 25 7.44 10.67 6.28
N ARG A 26 7.77 9.97 7.38
CA ARG A 26 9.14 9.48 7.61
C ARG A 26 9.50 8.33 6.67
N LYS A 27 8.52 7.51 6.27
CA LYS A 27 8.67 6.44 5.31
C LYS A 27 7.93 6.85 4.04
N ASN A 28 8.66 6.99 2.94
CA ASN A 28 8.11 7.48 1.68
C ASN A 28 8.15 6.46 0.55
N TYR A 29 8.54 5.22 0.85
CA TYR A 29 8.49 4.09 -0.07
C TYR A 29 7.92 2.88 0.65
N GLU A 30 7.20 2.03 -0.11
CA GLU A 30 6.80 0.71 0.37
C GLU A 30 7.66 -0.32 -0.34
N PHE A 31 8.21 -1.27 0.43
CA PHE A 31 9.11 -2.30 -0.08
C PHE A 31 8.40 -3.65 -0.07
N ARG A 32 8.43 -4.35 -1.19
CA ARG A 32 7.80 -5.66 -1.33
C ARG A 32 8.68 -6.62 -2.09
N LYS A 33 8.40 -7.92 -1.93
CA LYS A 33 9.15 -9.00 -2.58
C LYS A 33 8.62 -9.30 -3.97
N TYR A 34 7.52 -8.67 -4.38
CA TYR A 34 6.85 -8.93 -5.64
C TYR A 34 6.54 -7.62 -6.37
N ARG A 35 6.34 -7.76 -7.67
CA ARG A 35 6.03 -6.62 -8.53
C ARG A 35 4.54 -6.52 -8.76
N LEU A 36 3.95 -5.39 -8.38
CA LEU A 36 2.59 -5.06 -8.77
C LEU A 36 2.58 -4.60 -10.22
N LYS A 37 1.50 -4.91 -10.94
CA LYS A 37 1.35 -4.47 -12.33
C LYS A 37 1.42 -2.94 -12.41
N PRO A 38 2.02 -2.37 -13.48
CA PRO A 38 2.09 -0.91 -13.64
C PRO A 38 0.72 -0.22 -13.65
N SER A 39 -0.35 -0.96 -13.95
CA SER A 39 -1.71 -0.43 -13.91
C SER A 39 -2.21 -0.13 -12.49
N ILE A 40 -1.57 -0.69 -11.47
CA ILE A 40 -1.94 -0.44 -10.07
C ILE A 40 -1.49 0.97 -9.69
N LYS A 41 -2.44 1.79 -9.26
CA LYS A 41 -2.22 3.19 -8.93
C LYS A 41 -2.35 3.48 -7.45
N ARG A 42 -3.09 2.67 -6.71
CA ARG A 42 -3.36 2.92 -5.30
C ARG A 42 -3.29 1.65 -4.49
N VAL A 43 -2.82 1.80 -3.26
CA VAL A 43 -2.77 0.74 -2.26
C VAL A 43 -3.69 1.14 -1.11
N TRP A 44 -4.59 0.24 -0.75
CA TRP A 44 -5.47 0.36 0.41
C TRP A 44 -4.85 -0.49 1.50
N PHE A 45 -4.29 0.16 2.52
CA PHE A 45 -3.54 -0.55 3.54
C PHE A 45 -4.45 -1.15 4.61
N TYR A 46 -4.38 -2.47 4.73
CA TYR A 46 -5.04 -3.19 5.80
C TYR A 46 -4.08 -3.28 6.98
N ARG A 47 -4.41 -2.57 8.06
CA ARG A 47 -3.60 -2.61 9.28
C ARG A 47 -3.90 -3.91 10.00
N THR A 48 -2.86 -4.71 10.24
CA THR A 48 -3.01 -6.00 10.92
C THR A 48 -3.46 -5.82 12.37
N ALA A 49 -3.80 -6.93 13.03
CA ALA A 49 -4.26 -6.90 14.43
C ALA A 49 -3.30 -6.07 15.29
N PRO A 50 -3.80 -5.31 16.27
CA PRO A 50 -5.18 -5.28 16.78
C PRO A 50 -6.15 -4.37 16.01
N HIS A 51 -5.66 -3.63 15.00
CA HIS A 51 -6.51 -2.70 14.25
C HIS A 51 -7.49 -3.42 13.33
N SER A 52 -7.01 -4.43 12.61
CA SER A 52 -7.81 -5.29 11.73
C SER A 52 -8.79 -4.50 10.87
N SER A 53 -8.26 -3.54 10.12
CA SER A 53 -9.07 -2.64 9.30
C SER A 53 -8.28 -2.03 8.14
N ILE A 54 -8.98 -1.73 7.04
CA ILE A 54 -8.44 -0.88 5.98
C ILE A 54 -8.64 0.56 6.44
N SER A 55 -7.54 1.26 6.68
CA SER A 55 -7.56 2.59 7.28
C SER A 55 -7.04 3.71 6.39
N HIS A 56 -6.16 3.40 5.46
CA HIS A 56 -5.47 4.41 4.66
C HIS A 56 -5.38 3.99 3.20
N ILE A 57 -5.38 4.99 2.32
CA ILE A 57 -5.22 4.80 0.89
C ILE A 57 -4.03 5.63 0.43
N CYS A 58 -3.11 5.02 -0.29
CA CYS A 58 -1.94 5.73 -0.81
C CYS A 58 -1.88 5.60 -2.32
N GLU A 59 -1.67 6.72 -3.02
CA GLU A 59 -1.27 6.67 -4.42
C GLU A 59 0.19 6.26 -4.48
N ILE A 60 0.54 5.41 -5.43
CA ILE A 60 1.91 4.91 -5.59
C ILE A 60 2.38 5.07 -7.02
N ALA A 61 3.70 5.22 -7.18
CA ALA A 61 4.36 5.13 -8.48
C ALA A 61 4.64 3.65 -8.80
N PRO A 62 4.89 3.33 -10.09
CA PRO A 62 5.29 1.98 -10.46
C PRO A 62 6.56 1.53 -9.72
N ALA A 63 6.75 0.21 -9.63
CA ALA A 63 7.88 -0.38 -8.92
C ALA A 63 9.22 0.14 -9.46
N GLN A 64 10.11 0.49 -8.53
CA GLN A 64 11.53 0.72 -8.82
C GLN A 64 12.30 -0.50 -8.35
N THR A 65 13.29 -0.89 -9.14
CA THR A 65 14.14 -2.03 -8.83
C THR A 65 15.52 -1.57 -8.38
N ARG A 66 16.37 -2.52 -7.97
CA ARG A 66 17.74 -2.23 -7.55
C ARG A 66 18.74 -3.12 -8.27
N ASN A 67 18.49 -3.32 -9.55
CA ASN A 67 19.43 -4.04 -10.42
C ASN A 67 20.63 -3.14 -10.75
N PRO A 68 21.78 -3.74 -11.13
CA PRO A 68 22.91 -2.93 -11.57
C PRO A 68 22.49 -1.94 -12.68
N GLY A 69 22.85 -0.68 -12.50
CA GLY A 69 22.46 0.39 -13.44
C GLY A 69 21.17 1.12 -13.11
N ASP A 70 20.38 0.61 -12.19
CA ASP A 70 19.17 1.32 -11.75
C ASP A 70 19.54 2.55 -10.93
N THR A 71 18.73 3.62 -11.07
CA THR A 71 18.90 4.81 -10.26
C THR A 71 18.55 4.50 -8.81
N PRO A 72 19.44 4.80 -7.85
CA PRO A 72 19.13 4.60 -6.43
C PRO A 72 17.96 5.48 -5.98
N LEU A 73 17.26 5.02 -4.93
CA LEU A 73 16.25 5.84 -4.28
C LEU A 73 16.91 7.02 -3.57
N GLU A 74 16.23 8.17 -3.49
CA GLU A 74 16.65 9.24 -2.62
C GLU A 74 16.63 8.76 -1.17
N GLU A 75 17.70 9.02 -0.42
CA GLU A 75 17.85 8.50 0.95
C GLU A 75 17.23 9.44 1.99
N THR A 76 16.04 9.95 1.68
CA THR A 76 15.31 10.87 2.53
C THR A 76 14.31 10.19 3.45
N GLY A 77 13.98 8.94 3.18
CA GLY A 77 12.99 8.18 3.95
C GLY A 77 13.57 6.93 4.59
N LEU A 78 12.86 6.43 5.58
CA LEU A 78 13.25 5.21 6.28
C LEU A 78 13.28 4.01 5.33
N GLY A 79 14.37 3.26 5.38
CA GLY A 79 14.55 2.05 4.57
C GLY A 79 15.16 2.29 3.20
N ASN A 80 15.20 3.52 2.71
CA ASN A 80 15.68 3.80 1.35
C ASN A 80 17.17 3.47 1.20
N LYS A 81 17.98 3.87 2.18
CA LYS A 81 19.41 3.57 2.17
C LYS A 81 19.66 2.05 2.22
N GLU A 82 18.93 1.35 3.07
CA GLU A 82 19.04 -0.10 3.23
C GLU A 82 18.66 -0.81 1.93
N PHE A 83 17.62 -0.33 1.24
CA PHE A 83 17.25 -0.86 -0.07
C PHE A 83 18.39 -0.66 -1.07
N ASN A 84 18.93 0.54 -1.15
CA ASN A 84 20.00 0.89 -2.09
C ASN A 84 21.27 0.07 -1.84
N THR A 85 21.62 -0.14 -0.58
CA THR A 85 22.86 -0.83 -0.18
C THR A 85 22.69 -2.34 -0.05
N ARG A 86 21.49 -2.87 -0.32
CA ARG A 86 21.17 -4.29 -0.21
C ARG A 86 21.43 -4.83 1.19
N HIS A 87 21.03 -4.05 2.20
CA HIS A 87 21.16 -4.47 3.59
C HIS A 87 20.53 -5.86 3.79
N GLN A 88 21.14 -6.68 4.64
CA GLN A 88 20.69 -8.07 4.83
C GLN A 88 19.22 -8.19 5.26
N ASP A 89 18.71 -7.21 6.01
CA ASP A 89 17.31 -7.19 6.45
C ASP A 89 16.35 -6.90 5.31
N TRP A 90 16.85 -6.42 4.17
CA TRP A 90 16.10 -6.15 2.96
C TRP A 90 16.26 -7.24 1.90
N THR A 91 16.80 -8.39 2.26
CA THR A 91 16.96 -9.52 1.33
C THR A 91 15.60 -9.90 0.73
N SER A 92 15.55 -10.03 -0.59
CA SER A 92 14.34 -10.32 -1.38
C SER A 92 13.35 -9.17 -1.51
N TYR A 93 13.53 -8.06 -0.82
CA TYR A 93 12.69 -6.86 -1.01
C TYR A 93 13.24 -6.07 -2.20
N ASP A 94 12.95 -6.55 -3.41
CA ASP A 94 13.56 -6.04 -4.62
C ASP A 94 12.72 -4.99 -5.34
N PHE A 95 11.53 -4.67 -4.82
CA PHE A 95 10.61 -3.71 -5.43
C PHE A 95 10.26 -2.61 -4.46
N ALA A 96 10.46 -1.37 -4.88
CA ALA A 96 10.17 -0.19 -4.08
C ALA A 96 9.12 0.67 -4.78
N TYR A 97 8.07 1.02 -4.05
CA TYR A 97 6.95 1.81 -4.57
C TYR A 97 6.95 3.16 -3.89
N LYS A 98 7.23 4.23 -4.65
CA LYS A 98 7.19 5.59 -4.10
C LYS A 98 5.76 5.93 -3.72
N ILE A 99 5.58 6.42 -2.50
CA ILE A 99 4.28 6.87 -2.02
C ILE A 99 4.10 8.32 -2.46
N LEU A 100 3.05 8.56 -3.24
CA LEU A 100 2.78 9.88 -3.82
C LEU A 100 1.81 10.68 -2.97
N SER A 101 0.92 10.01 -2.25
CA SER A 101 -0.06 10.67 -1.39
C SER A 101 -0.59 9.69 -0.36
N VAL A 102 -1.09 10.22 0.74
CA VAL A 102 -1.70 9.42 1.81
C VAL A 102 -3.05 10.03 2.17
N TYR A 103 -4.07 9.19 2.17
CA TYR A 103 -5.43 9.55 2.58
C TYR A 103 -5.84 8.68 3.75
N VAL A 104 -6.55 9.24 4.72
CA VAL A 104 -7.16 8.47 5.81
C VAL A 104 -8.64 8.27 5.51
N ILE A 105 -9.11 7.04 5.65
CA ILE A 105 -10.53 6.72 5.43
C ILE A 105 -11.32 7.19 6.65
N GLU A 106 -12.36 7.98 6.41
CA GLU A 106 -13.20 8.53 7.47
C GLU A 106 -13.78 7.44 8.37
N LYS A 107 -14.28 6.38 7.73
CA LYS A 107 -14.81 5.21 8.45
C LYS A 107 -14.02 3.98 8.02
N PRO A 108 -12.99 3.59 8.78
CA PRO A 108 -12.19 2.42 8.41
C PRO A 108 -13.04 1.18 8.17
N LEU A 109 -12.64 0.39 7.17
CA LEU A 109 -13.34 -0.86 6.86
C LEU A 109 -12.81 -1.96 7.78
N LEU A 110 -13.64 -2.39 8.71
CA LEU A 110 -13.26 -3.43 9.66
C LEU A 110 -13.25 -4.80 9.01
N LEU A 111 -12.45 -5.71 9.54
CA LEU A 111 -12.38 -7.07 9.02
C LEU A 111 -13.76 -7.74 8.96
N LYS A 112 -14.60 -7.52 9.97
CA LYS A 112 -15.97 -8.08 10.00
C LYS A 112 -16.78 -7.63 8.78
N ASP A 113 -16.59 -6.36 8.34
CA ASP A 113 -17.30 -5.83 7.18
C ASP A 113 -16.73 -6.41 5.89
N LEU A 114 -15.42 -6.57 5.82
CA LEU A 114 -14.77 -7.19 4.66
C LEU A 114 -15.27 -8.62 4.47
N ARG A 115 -15.45 -9.35 5.56
CA ARG A 115 -15.93 -10.71 5.53
C ARG A 115 -17.42 -10.79 5.27
N GLY A 116 -18.21 -9.98 5.97
CA GLY A 116 -19.68 -10.06 5.89
C GLY A 116 -20.28 -9.34 4.71
N LYS A 117 -19.69 -8.23 4.29
CA LYS A 117 -20.24 -7.36 3.24
C LYS A 117 -19.58 -7.58 1.88
N TYR A 118 -18.30 -7.88 1.87
CA TYR A 118 -17.51 -7.92 0.63
C TYR A 118 -16.97 -9.30 0.31
N GLY A 119 -17.38 -10.31 1.07
CA GLY A 119 -17.08 -11.71 0.75
C GLY A 119 -15.63 -12.15 0.92
N MET A 120 -14.82 -11.38 1.63
CA MET A 120 -13.47 -11.80 1.93
C MET A 120 -13.48 -12.86 3.01
N LYS A 121 -12.74 -13.95 2.80
CA LYS A 121 -12.76 -15.08 3.74
C LYS A 121 -11.94 -14.81 5.00
N SER A 122 -10.87 -14.04 4.86
CA SER A 122 -9.93 -13.78 5.96
C SER A 122 -9.20 -12.45 5.71
N ALA A 123 -8.43 -12.04 6.71
CA ALA A 123 -7.52 -10.90 6.54
C ALA A 123 -6.55 -11.17 5.40
N PRO A 124 -6.21 -10.16 4.59
CA PRO A 124 -5.26 -10.33 3.50
C PRO A 124 -3.87 -10.68 4.03
N ARG A 125 -3.20 -11.64 3.39
CA ARG A 125 -1.84 -12.07 3.74
C ARG A 125 -0.80 -11.57 2.75
N GLY A 126 -1.19 -11.40 1.50
CA GLY A 126 -0.40 -10.79 0.45
C GLY A 126 -1.26 -9.75 -0.23
N PHE A 127 -0.91 -9.34 -1.45
CA PHE A 127 -1.78 -8.39 -2.11
C PHE A 127 -3.07 -9.06 -2.60
N VAL A 128 -4.15 -8.30 -2.52
CA VAL A 128 -5.47 -8.72 -3.00
C VAL A 128 -6.00 -7.55 -3.82
N TYR A 129 -6.55 -7.82 -5.00
CA TYR A 129 -7.19 -6.75 -5.76
C TYR A 129 -8.39 -6.24 -4.98
N LEU A 130 -8.53 -4.91 -4.92
CA LEU A 130 -9.63 -4.30 -4.17
C LEU A 130 -10.97 -4.72 -4.77
N PRO A 131 -11.91 -5.22 -3.97
CA PRO A 131 -13.25 -5.51 -4.47
C PRO A 131 -13.86 -4.26 -5.12
N LYS A 132 -14.46 -4.44 -6.29
CA LYS A 132 -15.03 -3.32 -7.04
C LYS A 132 -16.11 -2.59 -6.24
N ALA A 133 -16.88 -3.33 -5.44
CA ALA A 133 -17.91 -2.75 -4.58
C ALA A 133 -17.33 -1.75 -3.57
N ILE A 134 -16.14 -2.02 -3.04
CA ILE A 134 -15.47 -1.08 -2.12
C ILE A 134 -15.02 0.16 -2.89
N PHE A 135 -14.41 -0.05 -4.05
CA PHE A 135 -13.92 1.05 -4.90
C PHE A 135 -15.06 2.00 -5.28
N GLU A 136 -16.23 1.45 -5.61
CA GLU A 136 -17.39 2.25 -5.99
C GLU A 136 -18.05 2.94 -4.78
N GLN A 137 -18.04 2.28 -3.63
CA GLN A 137 -18.71 2.80 -2.43
C GLN A 137 -17.88 3.89 -1.75
N ILE A 138 -16.56 3.76 -1.76
CA ILE A 138 -15.67 4.72 -1.11
C ILE A 138 -14.90 5.47 -2.18
N SER A 139 -15.23 6.74 -2.38
CA SER A 139 -14.49 7.62 -3.29
C SER A 139 -13.18 7.99 -2.63
N TRP A 140 -12.09 7.33 -3.04
CA TRP A 140 -10.79 7.49 -2.39
C TRP A 140 -10.31 8.93 -2.35
N HIS A 141 -10.52 9.68 -3.43
CA HIS A 141 -10.06 11.06 -3.55
C HIS A 141 -10.88 12.06 -2.72
N LYS A 142 -12.01 11.64 -2.19
CA LYS A 142 -12.85 12.46 -1.29
C LYS A 142 -12.52 12.22 0.18
N GLN A 143 -11.66 11.26 0.47
CA GLN A 143 -11.20 11.03 1.83
C GLN A 143 -10.22 12.13 2.23
N LYS A 144 -9.91 12.22 3.54
CA LYS A 144 -9.02 13.28 4.02
C LYS A 144 -7.58 13.00 3.60
N LYS A 145 -7.02 13.93 2.82
CA LYS A 145 -5.61 13.86 2.43
C LYS A 145 -4.74 14.27 3.60
N ILE A 146 -3.76 13.43 3.94
CA ILE A 146 -2.80 13.74 5.00
C ILE A 146 -1.60 14.47 4.41
N TRP A 147 -1.04 13.92 3.31
CA TRP A 147 0.05 14.60 2.57
C TRP A 147 0.13 14.07 1.16
N GLN A 148 0.82 14.83 0.31
CA GLN A 148 1.17 14.40 -1.05
C GLN A 148 2.51 15.01 -1.44
N VAL A 149 3.20 14.34 -2.37
CA VAL A 149 4.45 14.87 -2.93
C VAL A 149 4.13 16.01 -3.89
N GLY A 150 5.05 16.88 -4.01
CA GLY A 150 4.92 17.86 -5.02
C GLY A 150 4.79 19.17 -4.81
#